data_4df7391c2e44fa9dcb5c7b610a490470
#
_entry.id   4df7391c2e44fa9dcb5c7b610a490470
#
_cell.length_a   1.000
_cell.length_b   1.000
_cell.length_c   1.000
_cell.angle_alpha   90.00
_cell.angle_beta   90.00
_cell.angle_gamma   90.00
#
_symmetry.space_group_name_H-M   'P 1'
#
loop_
_entity.id
_entity.type
_entity.pdbx_description
1 polymer ?
#
loop_
_entity_poly.entity_id
_entity_poly.type
_entity_poly.pdbx_seq_one_letter_code
_entity_poly.pdbx_strand_id
1 'polypeptide(L)'
;MCIRDRVRIREFKQMVMALHKAGIRVIMDVVFNHTAQTHGSNFERTVPGYFYRHDADGNFANGSGCGNETASERPMMRRYMVESVCYWAQEYHIDGFRFDLMGLHDIETMNQIRTALSKIDPTIFIYGEGWAAQEPQLPKEQLAMKANVSRMPGIAVFSDEFRDSLRGNWKHESRGGFVIGKFGYEGGVKFGLVGAVRHPQLTSNASNQYIHPWAEQPTQMISYVSCHDDLCITDRLKKTLPGASPQELGALMKLAETAVFTSQGVPFLFAGDEFMRDKKGVSNSYNSPDSINAINWQLKNQHRDVFDYVKGLIALRKAHPAFRLGDAEKIRAHLEFLHTPADNVVAFCLKGRPNGDSWLNTIVILNPRTEPVTVDIPNGKYWIAARDGKIDLVLGLGNLVGNQAVVSPRSALIIHQ
;
A
#
# COMPACT_ATOMS: atom_id res chain seq x y z
N MET A 1 -9.31 -24.11 -31.29
CA MET A 1 -9.61 -23.03 -30.34
C MET A 1 -10.12 -23.55 -29.01
N CYS A 2 -11.19 -24.34 -28.93
CA CYS A 2 -11.78 -24.81 -27.66
C CYS A 2 -10.87 -25.61 -26.70
N ILE A 3 -9.89 -26.36 -27.20
CA ILE A 3 -9.01 -27.19 -26.35
C ILE A 3 -8.00 -26.36 -25.57
N ARG A 4 -7.40 -25.31 -26.18
CA ARG A 4 -6.48 -24.42 -25.50
C ARG A 4 -7.16 -23.63 -24.36
N ASP A 5 -8.36 -23.16 -24.60
CA ASP A 5 -9.11 -22.34 -23.63
C ASP A 5 -9.49 -23.15 -22.40
N ARG A 6 -9.91 -24.42 -22.55
CA ARG A 6 -10.19 -25.30 -21.41
C ARG A 6 -8.94 -25.64 -20.59
N VAL A 7 -7.77 -25.78 -21.22
CA VAL A 7 -6.51 -26.01 -20.51
C VAL A 7 -6.16 -24.80 -19.65
N ARG A 8 -6.21 -23.57 -20.19
CA ARG A 8 -5.94 -22.34 -19.44
C ARG A 8 -6.89 -22.13 -18.27
N ILE A 9 -8.18 -22.36 -18.48
CA ILE A 9 -9.20 -22.28 -17.42
C ILE A 9 -8.85 -23.26 -16.28
N ARG A 10 -8.52 -24.50 -16.62
CA ARG A 10 -8.15 -25.53 -15.63
C ARG A 10 -6.88 -25.15 -14.88
N GLU A 11 -5.84 -24.72 -15.59
CA GLU A 11 -4.57 -24.32 -14.99
C GLU A 11 -4.72 -23.12 -14.07
N PHE A 12 -5.52 -22.12 -14.46
CA PHE A 12 -5.82 -20.97 -13.60
C PHE A 12 -6.55 -21.39 -12.32
N LYS A 13 -7.60 -22.24 -12.44
CA LYS A 13 -8.32 -22.79 -11.27
C LYS A 13 -7.38 -23.63 -10.38
N GLN A 14 -6.45 -24.39 -10.96
CA GLN A 14 -5.44 -25.15 -10.22
C GLN A 14 -4.48 -24.24 -9.46
N MET A 15 -4.06 -23.13 -10.06
CA MET A 15 -3.24 -22.11 -9.39
C MET A 15 -3.98 -21.52 -8.18
N VAL A 16 -5.22 -21.06 -8.36
CA VAL A 16 -6.03 -20.50 -7.26
C VAL A 16 -6.20 -21.55 -6.14
N MET A 17 -6.53 -22.78 -6.48
CA MET A 17 -6.67 -23.87 -5.50
C MET A 17 -5.37 -24.16 -4.75
N ALA A 18 -4.21 -24.10 -5.43
CA ALA A 18 -2.92 -24.33 -4.78
C ALA A 18 -2.58 -23.21 -3.79
N LEU A 19 -2.87 -21.95 -4.14
CA LEU A 19 -2.70 -20.80 -3.25
C LEU A 19 -3.63 -20.88 -2.04
N HIS A 20 -4.90 -21.24 -2.23
CA HIS A 20 -5.86 -21.47 -1.14
C HIS A 20 -5.40 -22.57 -0.18
N LYS A 21 -4.89 -23.70 -0.71
CA LYS A 21 -4.31 -24.76 0.13
C LYS A 21 -3.12 -24.29 0.97
N ALA A 22 -2.37 -23.29 0.48
CA ALA A 22 -1.30 -22.66 1.22
C ALA A 22 -1.78 -21.54 2.19
N GLY A 23 -3.10 -21.30 2.29
CA GLY A 23 -3.69 -20.25 3.11
C GLY A 23 -3.52 -18.85 2.53
N ILE A 24 -3.30 -18.73 1.22
CA ILE A 24 -3.08 -17.46 0.50
C ILE A 24 -4.33 -17.14 -0.31
N ARG A 25 -4.91 -15.96 -0.11
CA ARG A 25 -6.03 -15.42 -0.89
C ARG A 25 -5.54 -14.87 -2.21
N VAL A 26 -6.37 -14.93 -3.24
CA VAL A 26 -6.04 -14.49 -4.59
C VAL A 26 -6.84 -13.23 -4.94
N ILE A 27 -6.13 -12.16 -5.27
CA ILE A 27 -6.73 -10.90 -5.73
C ILE A 27 -6.44 -10.75 -7.22
N MET A 28 -7.48 -10.45 -7.99
CA MET A 28 -7.36 -10.18 -9.42
C MET A 28 -7.22 -8.68 -9.67
N ASP A 29 -6.22 -8.32 -10.46
CA ASP A 29 -6.07 -6.96 -10.98
C ASP A 29 -6.97 -6.81 -12.21
N VAL A 30 -7.87 -5.81 -12.19
CA VAL A 30 -8.87 -5.60 -13.24
C VAL A 30 -8.78 -4.21 -13.84
N VAL A 31 -8.83 -4.16 -15.16
CA VAL A 31 -8.78 -2.93 -15.95
C VAL A 31 -10.14 -2.75 -16.63
N PHE A 32 -11.00 -1.94 -16.04
CA PHE A 32 -12.29 -1.56 -16.64
C PHE A 32 -12.32 -0.12 -17.09
N ASN A 33 -11.33 0.68 -16.72
CA ASN A 33 -11.31 2.12 -16.95
C ASN A 33 -11.08 2.51 -18.42
N HIS A 34 -10.48 1.62 -19.21
CA HIS A 34 -10.28 1.81 -20.66
C HIS A 34 -10.26 0.49 -21.41
N THR A 35 -10.21 0.54 -22.73
CA THR A 35 -9.96 -0.61 -23.59
C THR A 35 -8.79 -0.32 -24.53
N ALA A 36 -8.17 -1.39 -25.05
CA ALA A 36 -7.03 -1.28 -25.96
C ALA A 36 -7.34 -0.54 -27.27
N GLN A 37 -8.61 -0.53 -27.67
CA GLN A 37 -9.10 0.16 -28.88
C GLN A 37 -10.48 0.73 -28.62
N THR A 38 -10.82 1.88 -29.21
CA THR A 38 -12.16 2.48 -29.18
C THR A 38 -13.00 2.01 -30.35
N HIS A 39 -12.81 2.56 -31.56
CA HIS A 39 -13.59 2.23 -32.75
C HIS A 39 -13.59 0.74 -33.14
N GLY A 40 -12.51 0.03 -32.81
CA GLY A 40 -12.39 -1.41 -33.06
C GLY A 40 -12.92 -2.29 -31.93
N SER A 41 -13.31 -1.73 -30.79
CA SER A 41 -13.77 -2.49 -29.62
C SER A 41 -15.13 -3.14 -29.87
N ASN A 42 -15.37 -4.25 -29.21
CA ASN A 42 -16.70 -4.89 -29.23
C ASN A 42 -17.77 -3.98 -28.63
N PHE A 43 -17.44 -3.14 -27.67
CA PHE A 43 -18.36 -2.19 -27.05
C PHE A 43 -18.86 -1.17 -28.08
N GLU A 44 -17.95 -0.52 -28.79
CA GLU A 44 -18.31 0.50 -29.78
C GLU A 44 -19.04 -0.10 -30.99
N ARG A 45 -18.68 -1.30 -31.41
CA ARG A 45 -19.36 -2.01 -32.49
C ARG A 45 -20.77 -2.47 -32.12
N THR A 46 -21.01 -2.78 -30.83
CA THR A 46 -22.33 -3.26 -30.37
C THR A 46 -23.30 -2.11 -30.20
N VAL A 47 -22.87 -1.04 -29.52
CA VAL A 47 -23.69 0.17 -29.32
C VAL A 47 -22.80 1.40 -29.44
N PRO A 48 -22.66 1.97 -30.65
CA PRO A 48 -21.82 3.13 -30.89
C PRO A 48 -22.14 4.29 -29.95
N GLY A 49 -21.12 4.94 -29.40
CA GLY A 49 -21.24 6.11 -28.52
C GLY A 49 -21.80 5.83 -27.12
N TYR A 50 -21.99 4.55 -26.72
CA TYR A 50 -22.61 4.23 -25.44
C TYR A 50 -21.60 3.92 -24.32
N PHE A 51 -20.59 3.12 -24.56
CA PHE A 51 -19.74 2.56 -23.51
C PHE A 51 -18.55 3.44 -23.12
N TYR A 52 -18.29 4.48 -23.90
CA TYR A 52 -17.21 5.42 -23.64
C TYR A 52 -17.75 6.82 -23.37
N ARG A 53 -17.00 7.58 -22.57
CA ARG A 53 -17.26 9.00 -22.38
C ARG A 53 -16.68 9.78 -23.54
N HIS A 54 -17.31 10.90 -23.85
CA HIS A 54 -16.91 11.83 -24.90
C HIS A 54 -16.75 13.22 -24.30
N ASP A 55 -15.85 14.01 -24.87
CA ASP A 55 -15.71 15.42 -24.57
C ASP A 55 -16.83 16.25 -25.24
N ALA A 56 -16.78 17.56 -25.03
CA ALA A 56 -17.81 18.49 -25.60
C ALA A 56 -17.79 18.52 -27.13
N ASP A 57 -16.68 18.15 -27.76
CA ASP A 57 -16.54 18.15 -29.24
C ASP A 57 -16.90 16.76 -29.83
N GLY A 58 -17.29 15.80 -28.98
CA GLY A 58 -17.68 14.46 -29.40
C GLY A 58 -16.51 13.48 -29.57
N ASN A 59 -15.28 13.87 -29.19
CA ASN A 59 -14.14 12.96 -29.22
C ASN A 59 -14.16 12.04 -28.00
N PHE A 60 -13.51 10.88 -28.08
CA PHE A 60 -13.34 10.01 -26.91
C PHE A 60 -12.53 10.71 -25.82
N ALA A 61 -13.11 10.78 -24.64
CA ALA A 61 -12.43 11.29 -23.45
C ALA A 61 -11.24 10.37 -23.06
N ASN A 62 -10.19 10.94 -22.45
CA ASN A 62 -8.94 10.25 -22.19
C ASN A 62 -8.43 10.40 -20.76
N GLY A 63 -9.27 10.34 -19.76
CA GLY A 63 -8.89 10.38 -18.34
C GLY A 63 -7.96 9.24 -17.94
N SER A 64 -7.95 8.13 -18.69
CA SER A 64 -7.03 7.01 -18.49
C SER A 64 -5.60 7.28 -18.98
N GLY A 65 -5.39 8.26 -19.86
CA GLY A 65 -4.11 8.44 -20.56
C GLY A 65 -3.82 7.38 -21.64
N CYS A 66 -4.77 6.44 -21.87
CA CYS A 66 -4.63 5.32 -22.81
C CYS A 66 -5.49 5.46 -24.08
N GLY A 67 -6.01 6.66 -24.34
CA GLY A 67 -6.77 6.98 -25.55
C GLY A 67 -8.29 6.90 -25.40
N ASN A 68 -8.81 6.42 -24.30
CA ASN A 68 -10.25 6.39 -24.00
C ASN A 68 -10.51 6.24 -22.50
N GLU A 69 -11.76 6.50 -22.10
CA GLU A 69 -12.27 6.13 -20.77
C GLU A 69 -13.68 5.56 -20.89
N THR A 70 -13.96 4.52 -20.14
CA THR A 70 -15.27 3.87 -20.13
C THR A 70 -16.27 4.63 -19.29
N ALA A 71 -17.55 4.57 -19.70
CA ALA A 71 -18.67 5.25 -19.04
C ALA A 71 -19.31 4.33 -17.99
N SER A 72 -18.65 4.12 -16.85
CA SER A 72 -19.10 3.20 -15.79
C SER A 72 -20.48 3.58 -15.21
N GLU A 73 -20.85 4.85 -15.25
CA GLU A 73 -22.17 5.38 -14.82
C GLU A 73 -23.33 4.91 -15.69
N ARG A 74 -23.05 4.44 -16.91
CA ARG A 74 -24.10 3.96 -17.81
C ARG A 74 -24.55 2.55 -17.45
N PRO A 75 -25.86 2.28 -17.41
CA PRO A 75 -26.40 1.03 -16.86
C PRO A 75 -25.80 -0.26 -17.42
N MET A 76 -25.56 -0.33 -18.74
CA MET A 76 -25.02 -1.55 -19.34
C MET A 76 -23.52 -1.73 -19.06
N MET A 77 -22.73 -0.64 -18.96
CA MET A 77 -21.32 -0.72 -18.57
C MET A 77 -21.21 -1.12 -17.09
N ARG A 78 -22.00 -0.52 -16.22
CA ARG A 78 -22.10 -0.89 -14.80
C ARG A 78 -22.44 -2.35 -14.64
N ARG A 79 -23.49 -2.83 -15.34
CA ARG A 79 -23.89 -4.22 -15.33
C ARG A 79 -22.74 -5.15 -15.74
N TYR A 80 -22.05 -4.81 -16.83
CA TYR A 80 -20.89 -5.57 -17.30
C TYR A 80 -19.82 -5.70 -16.23
N MET A 81 -19.47 -4.61 -15.54
CA MET A 81 -18.47 -4.59 -14.47
C MET A 81 -18.91 -5.47 -13.29
N VAL A 82 -20.16 -5.28 -12.81
CA VAL A 82 -20.70 -6.05 -11.67
C VAL A 82 -20.76 -7.54 -11.99
N GLU A 83 -21.32 -7.92 -13.14
CA GLU A 83 -21.44 -9.33 -13.54
C GLU A 83 -20.05 -9.97 -13.76
N SER A 84 -19.09 -9.22 -14.31
CA SER A 84 -17.74 -9.71 -14.52
C SER A 84 -17.03 -10.08 -13.20
N VAL A 85 -17.03 -9.19 -12.21
CA VAL A 85 -16.37 -9.49 -10.92
C VAL A 85 -17.12 -10.59 -10.14
N CYS A 86 -18.46 -10.64 -10.23
CA CYS A 86 -19.23 -11.74 -9.65
C CYS A 86 -18.89 -13.09 -10.29
N TYR A 87 -18.75 -13.14 -11.61
CA TYR A 87 -18.32 -14.33 -12.33
C TYR A 87 -16.96 -14.85 -11.87
N TRP A 88 -15.96 -13.96 -11.76
CA TRP A 88 -14.65 -14.33 -11.27
C TRP A 88 -14.64 -14.79 -9.82
N ALA A 89 -15.44 -14.17 -8.96
CA ALA A 89 -15.58 -14.58 -7.57
C ALA A 89 -16.26 -15.95 -7.45
N GLN A 90 -17.32 -16.20 -8.18
CA GLN A 90 -18.09 -17.45 -8.10
C GLN A 90 -17.41 -18.60 -8.81
N GLU A 91 -16.96 -18.37 -10.06
CA GLU A 91 -16.45 -19.46 -10.91
C GLU A 91 -15.00 -19.81 -10.64
N TYR A 92 -14.18 -18.83 -10.22
CA TYR A 92 -12.73 -19.02 -9.98
C TYR A 92 -12.34 -18.85 -8.52
N HIS A 93 -13.29 -18.55 -7.64
CA HIS A 93 -13.06 -18.32 -6.21
C HIS A 93 -12.03 -17.22 -5.93
N ILE A 94 -12.10 -16.13 -6.69
CA ILE A 94 -11.25 -14.95 -6.47
C ILE A 94 -11.70 -14.23 -5.20
N ASP A 95 -10.74 -13.96 -4.30
CA ASP A 95 -10.96 -13.40 -2.96
C ASP A 95 -10.91 -11.87 -2.89
N GLY A 96 -10.64 -11.22 -3.99
CA GLY A 96 -10.58 -9.76 -4.04
C GLY A 96 -10.27 -9.21 -5.42
N PHE A 97 -10.41 -7.89 -5.56
CA PHE A 97 -10.17 -7.19 -6.81
C PHE A 97 -9.39 -5.90 -6.55
N ARG A 98 -8.33 -5.68 -7.32
CA ARG A 98 -7.64 -4.41 -7.43
C ARG A 98 -8.11 -3.72 -8.71
N PHE A 99 -8.65 -2.52 -8.60
CA PHE A 99 -9.12 -1.74 -9.75
C PHE A 99 -8.04 -0.77 -10.20
N ASP A 100 -7.53 -0.98 -11.39
CA ASP A 100 -6.67 -0.05 -12.09
C ASP A 100 -7.42 1.26 -12.34
N LEU A 101 -6.77 2.41 -12.08
CA LEU A 101 -7.37 3.74 -12.19
C LEU A 101 -8.84 3.78 -11.69
N MET A 102 -9.08 3.22 -10.51
CA MET A 102 -10.42 3.15 -9.89
C MET A 102 -11.08 4.53 -9.84
N GLY A 103 -10.27 5.59 -9.71
CA GLY A 103 -10.72 6.98 -9.71
C GLY A 103 -11.41 7.45 -10.98
N LEU A 104 -11.43 6.64 -12.05
CA LEU A 104 -12.22 6.91 -13.25
C LEU A 104 -13.63 6.31 -13.22
N HIS A 105 -13.89 5.37 -12.29
CA HIS A 105 -15.22 4.81 -12.13
C HIS A 105 -16.10 5.70 -11.26
N ASP A 106 -17.40 5.68 -11.49
CA ASP A 106 -18.34 6.37 -10.62
C ASP A 106 -18.56 5.62 -9.30
N ILE A 107 -18.83 6.37 -8.23
CA ILE A 107 -19.01 5.85 -6.86
C ILE A 107 -20.15 4.82 -6.81
N GLU A 108 -21.24 5.05 -7.52
CA GLU A 108 -22.41 4.17 -7.52
C GLU A 108 -22.05 2.78 -8.07
N THR A 109 -21.29 2.72 -9.18
CA THR A 109 -20.80 1.46 -9.74
C THR A 109 -19.93 0.70 -8.74
N MET A 110 -18.99 1.38 -8.07
CA MET A 110 -18.14 0.75 -7.08
C MET A 110 -18.94 0.23 -5.87
N ASN A 111 -19.94 0.97 -5.40
CA ASN A 111 -20.81 0.55 -4.32
C ASN A 111 -21.70 -0.64 -4.72
N GLN A 112 -22.20 -0.69 -5.96
CA GLN A 112 -22.93 -1.85 -6.47
C GLN A 112 -22.05 -3.09 -6.58
N ILE A 113 -20.80 -2.95 -7.04
CA ILE A 113 -19.81 -4.02 -7.02
C ILE A 113 -19.60 -4.53 -5.59
N ARG A 114 -19.36 -3.64 -4.62
CA ARG A 114 -19.20 -4.02 -3.20
C ARG A 114 -20.42 -4.79 -2.69
N THR A 115 -21.60 -4.28 -2.98
CA THR A 115 -22.87 -4.90 -2.56
C THR A 115 -23.06 -6.29 -3.18
N ALA A 116 -22.78 -6.45 -4.48
CA ALA A 116 -22.93 -7.72 -5.18
C ALA A 116 -21.93 -8.77 -4.66
N LEU A 117 -20.66 -8.38 -4.50
CA LEU A 117 -19.63 -9.28 -3.98
C LEU A 117 -19.88 -9.66 -2.52
N SER A 118 -20.42 -8.76 -1.68
CA SER A 118 -20.77 -9.06 -0.29
C SER A 118 -21.87 -10.13 -0.15
N LYS A 119 -22.72 -10.30 -1.16
CA LYS A 119 -23.73 -11.37 -1.19
C LYS A 119 -23.10 -12.74 -1.51
N ILE A 120 -21.96 -12.76 -2.17
CA ILE A 120 -21.19 -13.98 -2.46
C ILE A 120 -20.35 -14.33 -1.23
N ASP A 121 -19.48 -13.42 -0.82
CA ASP A 121 -18.66 -13.52 0.39
C ASP A 121 -18.34 -12.10 0.90
N PRO A 122 -18.77 -11.71 2.12
CA PRO A 122 -18.50 -10.39 2.67
C PRO A 122 -17.00 -10.12 2.92
N THR A 123 -16.16 -11.12 2.90
CA THR A 123 -14.71 -11.01 3.10
C THR A 123 -13.94 -10.74 1.80
N ILE A 124 -14.58 -10.74 0.63
CA ILE A 124 -13.94 -10.37 -0.64
C ILE A 124 -13.43 -8.93 -0.53
N PHE A 125 -12.12 -8.76 -0.74
CA PHE A 125 -11.45 -7.48 -0.58
C PHE A 125 -11.47 -6.66 -1.86
N ILE A 126 -11.81 -5.37 -1.76
CA ILE A 126 -11.84 -4.45 -2.90
C ILE A 126 -10.93 -3.27 -2.61
N TYR A 127 -10.02 -2.99 -3.52
CA TYR A 127 -9.20 -1.78 -3.45
C TYR A 127 -8.78 -1.35 -4.85
N GLY A 128 -8.21 -0.15 -4.96
CA GLY A 128 -7.74 0.32 -6.24
C GLY A 128 -7.00 1.65 -6.15
N GLU A 129 -6.70 2.19 -7.31
CA GLU A 129 -6.07 3.48 -7.46
C GLU A 129 -7.12 4.59 -7.42
N GLY A 130 -7.13 5.35 -6.33
CA GLY A 130 -8.08 6.45 -6.08
C GLY A 130 -7.76 7.72 -6.86
N TRP A 131 -7.27 7.60 -8.10
CA TRP A 131 -6.91 8.71 -9.00
C TRP A 131 -7.23 8.38 -10.45
N ALA A 132 -7.13 9.38 -11.32
CA ALA A 132 -7.13 9.28 -12.78
C ALA A 132 -5.74 9.67 -13.31
N ALA A 133 -5.35 9.17 -14.48
CA ALA A 133 -4.07 9.53 -15.09
C ALA A 133 -4.08 10.92 -15.71
N GLN A 134 -5.23 11.35 -16.24
CA GLN A 134 -5.48 12.68 -16.79
C GLN A 134 -6.83 13.23 -16.28
N GLU A 135 -7.25 14.39 -16.75
CA GLU A 135 -8.53 14.99 -16.34
C GLU A 135 -9.72 14.14 -16.84
N PRO A 136 -10.58 13.64 -15.92
CA PRO A 136 -11.74 12.83 -16.29
C PRO A 136 -12.91 13.68 -16.76
N GLN A 137 -13.82 13.08 -17.53
CA GLN A 137 -15.04 13.78 -18.00
C GLN A 137 -16.13 13.90 -16.93
N LEU A 138 -16.27 12.92 -16.05
CA LEU A 138 -17.22 13.06 -14.95
C LEU A 138 -16.70 14.02 -13.89
N PRO A 139 -17.61 14.80 -13.23
CA PRO A 139 -17.27 15.61 -12.08
C PRO A 139 -16.57 14.78 -10.99
N LYS A 140 -15.49 15.32 -10.42
CA LYS A 140 -14.64 14.60 -9.45
C LYS A 140 -15.40 14.11 -8.22
N GLU A 141 -16.44 14.81 -7.82
CA GLU A 141 -17.32 14.42 -6.71
C GLU A 141 -18.19 13.18 -6.99
N GLN A 142 -18.32 12.78 -8.25
CA GLN A 142 -19.04 11.56 -8.64
C GLN A 142 -18.11 10.36 -8.80
N LEU A 143 -16.80 10.59 -8.81
CA LEU A 143 -15.79 9.58 -9.11
C LEU A 143 -15.28 8.89 -7.86
N ALA A 144 -14.86 7.62 -8.00
CA ALA A 144 -14.28 6.80 -6.95
C ALA A 144 -12.82 7.21 -6.62
N MET A 145 -12.61 8.52 -6.53
CA MET A 145 -11.34 9.11 -6.14
C MET A 145 -11.11 8.98 -4.64
N LYS A 146 -9.85 9.03 -4.23
CA LYS A 146 -9.42 8.96 -2.83
C LYS A 146 -10.15 9.99 -1.95
N ALA A 147 -10.38 11.20 -2.44
CA ALA A 147 -11.12 12.23 -1.71
C ALA A 147 -12.57 11.85 -1.37
N ASN A 148 -13.14 10.88 -2.09
CA ASN A 148 -14.52 10.42 -1.92
C ASN A 148 -14.62 9.05 -1.22
N VAL A 149 -13.53 8.51 -0.69
CA VAL A 149 -13.49 7.13 -0.15
C VAL A 149 -14.46 6.93 1.03
N SER A 150 -14.76 7.98 1.79
CA SER A 150 -15.79 7.95 2.83
C SER A 150 -17.19 7.56 2.33
N ARG A 151 -17.46 7.78 1.04
CA ARG A 151 -18.72 7.40 0.36
C ARG A 151 -18.69 5.98 -0.21
N MET A 152 -17.58 5.26 -0.03
CA MET A 152 -17.35 3.90 -0.52
C MET A 152 -16.97 2.96 0.64
N PRO A 153 -17.89 2.65 1.56
CA PRO A 153 -17.58 1.79 2.71
C PRO A 153 -17.15 0.39 2.25
N GLY A 154 -16.07 -0.11 2.85
CA GLY A 154 -15.50 -1.43 2.53
C GLY A 154 -14.69 -1.48 1.24
N ILE A 155 -14.32 -0.32 0.67
CA ILE A 155 -13.40 -0.18 -0.46
C ILE A 155 -12.18 0.62 -0.01
N ALA A 156 -10.98 0.12 -0.33
CA ALA A 156 -9.72 0.74 0.03
C ALA A 156 -9.04 1.40 -1.18
N VAL A 157 -8.14 2.35 -0.91
CA VAL A 157 -7.34 3.02 -1.94
C VAL A 157 -5.87 3.09 -1.53
N PHE A 158 -4.98 3.15 -2.51
CA PHE A 158 -3.56 3.37 -2.27
C PHE A 158 -3.28 4.76 -1.70
N SER A 159 -2.42 4.83 -0.66
CA SER A 159 -1.95 6.09 -0.09
C SER A 159 -0.62 6.51 -0.70
N ASP A 160 -0.70 7.27 -1.78
CA ASP A 160 0.48 7.87 -2.41
C ASP A 160 1.14 8.91 -1.49
N GLU A 161 0.41 9.55 -0.57
CA GLU A 161 1.00 10.44 0.44
C GLU A 161 1.97 9.69 1.37
N PHE A 162 1.59 8.49 1.82
CA PHE A 162 2.47 7.68 2.67
C PHE A 162 3.69 7.18 1.90
N ARG A 163 3.47 6.65 0.69
CA ARG A 163 4.54 6.24 -0.22
C ARG A 163 5.53 7.38 -0.46
N ASP A 164 5.03 8.55 -0.84
CA ASP A 164 5.85 9.72 -1.19
C ASP A 164 6.53 10.32 0.04
N SER A 165 5.89 10.25 1.21
CA SER A 165 6.54 10.64 2.47
C SER A 165 7.71 9.71 2.83
N LEU A 166 7.60 8.42 2.59
CA LEU A 166 8.67 7.46 2.84
C LEU A 166 9.82 7.61 1.83
N ARG A 167 9.53 7.53 0.53
CA ARG A 167 10.56 7.42 -0.51
C ARG A 167 10.86 8.71 -1.30
N GLY A 168 10.04 9.75 -1.12
CA GLY A 168 10.07 10.98 -1.91
C GLY A 168 9.07 10.97 -3.07
N ASN A 169 8.62 12.16 -3.47
CA ASN A 169 7.58 12.36 -4.47
C ASN A 169 7.93 11.72 -5.83
N TRP A 170 6.98 11.04 -6.45
CA TRP A 170 7.19 10.29 -7.69
C TRP A 170 7.62 11.18 -8.87
N LYS A 171 7.15 12.43 -8.95
CA LYS A 171 7.52 13.40 -10.00
C LYS A 171 8.99 13.81 -9.95
N HIS A 172 9.65 13.61 -8.82
CA HIS A 172 11.04 14.04 -8.58
C HIS A 172 11.89 12.84 -8.16
N GLU A 173 12.17 11.94 -9.08
CA GLU A 173 12.82 10.66 -8.81
C GLU A 173 14.20 10.74 -8.13
N SER A 174 14.93 11.83 -8.29
CA SER A 174 16.22 12.06 -7.61
C SER A 174 16.09 12.64 -6.20
N ARG A 175 14.86 13.01 -5.77
CA ARG A 175 14.61 13.55 -4.43
C ARG A 175 14.09 12.44 -3.54
N GLY A 176 14.79 12.16 -2.45
CA GLY A 176 14.33 11.17 -1.47
C GLY A 176 13.34 11.75 -0.46
N GLY A 177 12.80 10.89 0.39
CA GLY A 177 11.88 11.24 1.46
C GLY A 177 12.44 10.93 2.85
N PHE A 178 11.55 10.61 3.78
CA PHE A 178 11.87 10.29 5.17
C PHE A 178 12.95 9.22 5.31
N VAL A 179 12.86 8.12 4.57
CA VAL A 179 13.75 6.96 4.73
C VAL A 179 15.23 7.32 4.58
N ILE A 180 15.57 8.30 3.72
CA ILE A 180 16.95 8.77 3.57
C ILE A 180 17.31 9.96 4.49
N GLY A 181 16.48 10.26 5.46
CA GLY A 181 16.73 11.30 6.46
C GLY A 181 16.35 12.70 6.04
N LYS A 182 15.50 12.89 5.03
CA LYS A 182 15.00 14.22 4.65
C LYS A 182 14.02 14.74 5.69
N PHE A 183 14.14 16.05 5.97
CA PHE A 183 13.25 16.79 6.87
C PHE A 183 11.91 17.12 6.20
N GLY A 184 10.85 17.31 7.01
CA GLY A 184 9.54 17.76 6.55
C GLY A 184 8.60 16.64 6.05
N TYR A 185 9.01 15.38 6.17
CA TYR A 185 8.21 14.20 5.77
C TYR A 185 7.59 13.45 6.95
N GLU A 186 8.01 13.73 8.19
CA GLU A 186 7.55 13.03 9.39
C GLU A 186 6.03 13.14 9.61
N GLY A 187 5.44 14.26 9.25
CA GLY A 187 3.98 14.43 9.29
C GLY A 187 3.24 13.47 8.39
N GLY A 188 3.70 13.32 7.15
CA GLY A 188 3.12 12.35 6.20
C GLY A 188 3.37 10.90 6.60
N VAL A 189 4.52 10.60 7.22
CA VAL A 189 4.79 9.28 7.79
C VAL A 189 3.84 8.99 8.95
N LYS A 190 3.68 9.92 9.90
CA LYS A 190 2.71 9.79 11.00
C LYS A 190 1.28 9.62 10.48
N PHE A 191 0.90 10.36 9.45
CA PHE A 191 -0.39 10.25 8.79
C PHE A 191 -0.64 8.84 8.22
N GLY A 192 0.35 8.26 7.53
CA GLY A 192 0.29 6.88 7.05
C GLY A 192 0.25 5.86 8.18
N LEU A 193 1.00 6.08 9.27
CA LEU A 193 1.02 5.19 10.42
C LEU A 193 -0.36 5.06 11.10
N VAL A 194 -1.17 6.12 11.13
CA VAL A 194 -2.55 6.05 11.64
C VAL A 194 -3.57 5.53 10.61
N GLY A 195 -3.17 5.18 9.40
CA GLY A 195 -4.07 4.66 8.37
C GLY A 195 -4.95 5.73 7.72
N ALA A 196 -4.44 6.94 7.53
CA ALA A 196 -5.09 8.09 6.89
C ALA A 196 -6.37 8.59 7.60
N VAL A 197 -6.62 8.16 8.83
CA VAL A 197 -7.74 8.62 9.64
C VAL A 197 -7.41 9.89 10.43
N ARG A 198 -8.43 10.59 10.91
CA ARG A 198 -8.24 11.74 11.82
C ARG A 198 -7.60 11.28 13.13
N HIS A 199 -6.58 12.02 13.58
CA HIS A 199 -5.89 11.76 14.84
C HIS A 199 -5.59 13.09 15.56
N PRO A 200 -5.80 13.18 16.90
CA PRO A 200 -5.68 14.45 17.64
C PRO A 200 -4.28 15.07 17.62
N GLN A 201 -3.24 14.25 17.48
CA GLN A 201 -1.85 14.72 17.38
C GLN A 201 -1.41 15.10 15.94
N LEU A 202 -2.30 14.97 14.95
CA LEU A 202 -2.03 15.31 13.55
C LEU A 202 -2.96 16.45 13.12
N THR A 203 -2.48 17.67 13.28
CA THR A 203 -3.20 18.85 12.79
C THR A 203 -2.67 19.24 11.42
N SER A 204 -3.59 19.42 10.47
CA SER A 204 -3.24 20.02 9.19
C SER A 204 -2.84 21.49 9.43
N ASN A 205 -1.62 21.82 9.16
CA ASN A 205 -1.17 23.20 9.07
C ASN A 205 -0.63 23.46 7.66
N ALA A 206 -0.56 24.73 7.27
CA ALA A 206 -0.14 25.13 5.92
C ALA A 206 1.26 24.64 5.52
N SER A 207 2.09 24.24 6.48
CA SER A 207 3.42 23.69 6.27
C SER A 207 3.45 22.16 6.03
N ASN A 208 2.31 21.47 6.20
CA ASN A 208 2.27 20.00 6.15
C ASN A 208 1.20 19.52 5.16
N GLN A 209 1.48 19.70 3.87
CA GLN A 209 0.58 19.38 2.74
C GLN A 209 0.20 17.88 2.63
N TYR A 210 0.83 17.02 3.41
CA TYR A 210 0.58 15.57 3.39
C TYR A 210 -0.44 15.11 4.44
N ILE A 211 -0.97 16.00 5.29
CA ILE A 211 -1.92 15.62 6.35
C ILE A 211 -3.31 16.09 5.99
N HIS A 212 -3.98 15.30 5.17
CA HIS A 212 -5.40 15.49 4.85
C HIS A 212 -6.13 14.16 5.08
N PRO A 213 -6.70 13.92 6.29
CA PRO A 213 -7.43 12.69 6.58
C PRO A 213 -8.56 12.48 5.56
N TRP A 214 -8.53 11.34 4.88
CA TRP A 214 -9.52 10.99 3.87
C TRP A 214 -10.21 9.65 4.16
N ALA A 215 -9.63 8.79 5.03
CA ALA A 215 -10.21 7.52 5.41
C ALA A 215 -11.12 7.69 6.65
N GLU A 216 -12.29 7.07 6.62
CA GLU A 216 -13.15 6.91 7.80
C GLU A 216 -12.62 5.79 8.70
N GLN A 217 -12.09 4.73 8.11
CA GLN A 217 -11.49 3.59 8.78
C GLN A 217 -10.11 3.26 8.20
N PRO A 218 -9.15 2.80 9.01
CA PRO A 218 -7.81 2.50 8.55
C PRO A 218 -7.76 1.38 7.50
N THR A 219 -8.78 0.53 7.46
CA THR A 219 -8.95 -0.53 6.46
C THR A 219 -9.21 -0.02 5.05
N GLN A 220 -9.51 1.28 4.89
CA GLN A 220 -9.66 1.94 3.60
C GLN A 220 -8.32 2.42 3.01
N MET A 221 -7.22 2.31 3.74
CA MET A 221 -5.89 2.73 3.30
C MET A 221 -5.00 1.54 2.97
N ILE A 222 -4.45 1.50 1.76
CA ILE A 222 -3.34 0.61 1.39
C ILE A 222 -2.03 1.32 1.70
N SER A 223 -1.28 0.74 2.65
CA SER A 223 0.04 1.23 3.08
C SER A 223 1.13 0.57 2.25
N TYR A 224 1.92 1.35 1.51
CA TYR A 224 2.95 0.82 0.64
C TYR A 224 4.12 1.79 0.46
N VAL A 225 5.23 1.29 -0.03
CA VAL A 225 6.41 2.10 -0.38
C VAL A 225 6.76 2.00 -1.86
N SER A 226 6.43 0.89 -2.52
CA SER A 226 6.54 0.72 -3.97
C SER A 226 5.52 -0.28 -4.52
N CYS A 227 5.31 -0.24 -5.83
CA CYS A 227 4.48 -1.17 -6.60
C CYS A 227 5.11 -1.42 -7.97
N HIS A 228 4.36 -2.01 -8.91
CA HIS A 228 4.83 -2.27 -10.27
C HIS A 228 5.04 -0.99 -11.09
N ASP A 229 4.26 0.07 -10.79
CA ASP A 229 4.42 1.39 -11.42
C ASP A 229 5.56 2.18 -10.79
N ASP A 230 6.12 3.13 -11.51
CA ASP A 230 7.25 3.96 -11.15
C ASP A 230 8.51 3.16 -10.79
N LEU A 231 9.48 3.80 -10.15
CA LEU A 231 10.64 3.11 -9.60
C LEU A 231 10.24 2.26 -8.40
N CYS A 232 10.71 1.01 -8.32
CA CYS A 232 10.64 0.27 -7.06
C CYS A 232 11.54 0.93 -6.00
N ILE A 233 11.37 0.58 -4.73
CA ILE A 233 12.11 1.24 -3.64
C ILE A 233 13.62 1.09 -3.79
N THR A 234 14.13 -0.06 -4.23
CA THR A 234 15.56 -0.28 -4.45
C THR A 234 16.14 0.67 -5.51
N ASP A 235 15.46 0.83 -6.65
CA ASP A 235 15.88 1.77 -7.70
C ASP A 235 15.82 3.20 -7.19
N ARG A 236 14.79 3.54 -6.44
CA ARG A 236 14.62 4.85 -5.84
C ARG A 236 15.77 5.20 -4.89
N LEU A 237 16.13 4.28 -4.00
CA LEU A 237 17.24 4.46 -3.06
C LEU A 237 18.57 4.63 -3.80
N LYS A 238 18.87 3.80 -4.80
CA LYS A 238 20.07 3.93 -5.65
C LYS A 238 20.15 5.30 -6.33
N LYS A 239 19.00 5.81 -6.80
CA LYS A 239 18.94 7.10 -7.50
C LYS A 239 19.05 8.30 -6.56
N THR A 240 18.54 8.19 -5.34
CA THR A 240 18.55 9.29 -4.34
C THR A 240 19.82 9.33 -3.50
N LEU A 241 20.53 8.20 -3.41
CA LEU A 241 21.81 8.06 -2.69
C LEU A 241 22.85 7.36 -3.61
N PRO A 242 23.33 8.05 -4.64
CA PRO A 242 24.37 7.50 -5.51
C PRO A 242 25.61 7.12 -4.70
N GLY A 243 26.08 5.88 -4.88
CA GLY A 243 27.26 5.37 -4.15
C GLY A 243 26.97 4.77 -2.77
N ALA A 244 25.70 4.73 -2.31
CA ALA A 244 25.36 4.00 -1.10
C ALA A 244 25.74 2.52 -1.20
N SER A 245 26.29 1.95 -0.13
CA SER A 245 26.67 0.55 -0.08
C SER A 245 25.42 -0.37 -0.11
N PRO A 246 25.55 -1.63 -0.54
CA PRO A 246 24.45 -2.61 -0.43
C PRO A 246 23.91 -2.75 1.00
N GLN A 247 24.77 -2.64 2.00
CA GLN A 247 24.40 -2.71 3.41
C GLN A 247 23.55 -1.50 3.81
N GLU A 248 23.92 -0.30 3.39
CA GLU A 248 23.14 0.91 3.64
C GLU A 248 21.78 0.85 2.94
N LEU A 249 21.74 0.46 1.66
CA LEU A 249 20.48 0.27 0.93
C LEU A 249 19.58 -0.76 1.62
N GLY A 250 20.16 -1.87 2.12
CA GLY A 250 19.43 -2.87 2.89
C GLY A 250 18.88 -2.35 4.23
N ALA A 251 19.62 -1.51 4.92
CA ALA A 251 19.16 -0.86 6.16
C ALA A 251 17.97 0.09 5.89
N LEU A 252 18.05 0.87 4.82
CA LEU A 252 16.99 1.79 4.41
C LEU A 252 15.74 1.04 3.93
N MET A 253 15.91 -0.08 3.23
CA MET A 253 14.80 -0.98 2.86
C MET A 253 14.09 -1.51 4.11
N LYS A 254 14.83 -2.04 5.08
CA LYS A 254 14.28 -2.54 6.35
C LYS A 254 13.53 -1.44 7.11
N LEU A 255 14.05 -0.22 7.11
CA LEU A 255 13.39 0.93 7.74
C LEU A 255 12.07 1.29 7.03
N ALA A 256 12.05 1.31 5.70
CA ALA A 256 10.86 1.58 4.91
C ALA A 256 9.76 0.54 5.16
N GLU A 257 10.12 -0.74 5.10
CA GLU A 257 9.19 -1.84 5.35
C GLU A 257 8.73 -1.88 6.82
N THR A 258 9.57 -1.47 7.77
CA THR A 258 9.10 -1.33 9.17
C THR A 258 7.97 -0.31 9.25
N ALA A 259 8.07 0.84 8.60
CA ALA A 259 6.99 1.83 8.59
C ALA A 259 5.70 1.27 7.97
N VAL A 260 5.80 0.54 6.84
CA VAL A 260 4.66 -0.10 6.17
C VAL A 260 4.01 -1.14 7.06
N PHE A 261 4.78 -2.09 7.61
CA PHE A 261 4.23 -3.21 8.39
C PHE A 261 3.77 -2.83 9.81
N THR A 262 4.21 -1.69 10.35
CA THR A 262 3.75 -1.18 11.65
C THR A 262 2.64 -0.12 11.54
N SER A 263 2.25 0.26 10.32
CA SER A 263 1.11 1.17 10.08
C SER A 263 -0.23 0.48 10.36
N GLN A 264 -1.27 1.26 10.62
CA GLN A 264 -2.63 0.77 10.86
C GLN A 264 -3.43 0.48 9.58
N GLY A 265 -2.96 0.94 8.43
CA GLY A 265 -3.53 0.60 7.13
C GLY A 265 -3.27 -0.86 6.72
N VAL A 266 -3.78 -1.26 5.57
CA VAL A 266 -3.53 -2.59 4.98
C VAL A 266 -2.17 -2.58 4.30
N PRO A 267 -1.18 -3.35 4.74
CA PRO A 267 0.15 -3.33 4.15
C PRO A 267 0.16 -4.00 2.77
N PHE A 268 0.88 -3.40 1.85
CA PHE A 268 1.15 -3.92 0.52
C PHE A 268 2.66 -4.00 0.32
N LEU A 269 3.14 -5.17 -0.08
CA LEU A 269 4.54 -5.45 -0.40
C LEU A 269 4.65 -5.76 -1.89
N PHE A 270 5.44 -4.99 -2.62
CA PHE A 270 5.73 -5.32 -4.01
C PHE A 270 6.65 -6.55 -4.08
N ALA A 271 6.24 -7.57 -4.86
CA ALA A 271 6.97 -8.84 -4.93
C ALA A 271 8.44 -8.65 -5.32
N GLY A 272 9.33 -9.02 -4.41
CA GLY A 272 10.77 -8.89 -4.54
C GLY A 272 11.41 -7.75 -3.74
N ASP A 273 10.63 -6.79 -3.22
CA ASP A 273 11.16 -5.75 -2.34
C ASP A 273 11.81 -6.37 -1.09
N GLU A 274 11.26 -7.47 -0.58
CA GLU A 274 11.79 -8.21 0.56
C GLU A 274 13.20 -8.79 0.35
N PHE A 275 13.71 -8.77 -0.87
CA PHE A 275 15.09 -9.11 -1.21
C PHE A 275 15.73 -8.14 -2.20
N MET A 276 15.32 -6.88 -2.13
CA MET A 276 15.92 -5.77 -2.87
C MET A 276 15.85 -5.91 -4.40
N ARG A 277 14.71 -6.38 -4.94
CA ARG A 277 14.43 -6.36 -6.37
C ARG A 277 14.63 -4.95 -6.92
N ASP A 278 15.24 -4.86 -8.11
CA ASP A 278 15.29 -3.64 -8.89
C ASP A 278 14.75 -3.85 -10.32
N LYS A 279 14.41 -2.77 -10.97
CA LYS A 279 14.04 -2.70 -12.38
C LYS A 279 15.14 -1.99 -13.20
N LYS A 280 16.37 -2.00 -12.70
CA LYS A 280 17.56 -1.36 -13.31
C LYS A 280 17.34 0.13 -13.60
N GLY A 281 16.59 0.81 -12.73
CA GLY A 281 16.30 2.24 -12.87
C GLY A 281 15.21 2.59 -13.90
N VAL A 282 14.53 1.59 -14.48
CA VAL A 282 13.41 1.83 -15.41
C VAL A 282 12.15 2.12 -14.61
N SER A 283 11.62 3.34 -14.73
CA SER A 283 10.44 3.80 -14.02
C SER A 283 9.18 3.13 -14.58
N ASN A 284 8.84 3.42 -15.82
CA ASN A 284 7.65 2.86 -16.48
C ASN A 284 8.03 1.62 -17.29
N SER A 285 8.00 0.45 -16.63
CA SER A 285 8.53 -0.80 -17.19
C SER A 285 7.46 -1.76 -17.74
N TYR A 286 6.19 -1.33 -17.88
CA TYR A 286 5.07 -2.21 -18.24
C TYR A 286 5.29 -3.02 -19.54
N ASN A 287 5.94 -2.45 -20.52
CA ASN A 287 6.27 -3.08 -21.81
C ASN A 287 7.75 -3.43 -21.98
N SER A 288 8.53 -3.36 -20.88
CA SER A 288 9.96 -3.72 -20.91
C SER A 288 10.13 -5.25 -20.97
N PRO A 289 11.26 -5.73 -21.49
CA PRO A 289 11.53 -7.17 -21.60
C PRO A 289 11.76 -7.81 -20.23
N ASP A 290 11.78 -9.14 -20.19
CA ASP A 290 12.04 -9.96 -18.99
C ASP A 290 13.36 -9.59 -18.30
N SER A 291 14.37 -9.12 -19.06
CA SER A 291 15.64 -8.64 -18.48
C SER A 291 15.46 -7.47 -17.49
N ILE A 292 14.32 -6.77 -17.52
CA ILE A 292 13.91 -5.71 -16.59
C ILE A 292 12.87 -6.22 -15.61
N ASN A 293 11.83 -6.92 -16.11
CA ASN A 293 10.64 -7.23 -15.33
C ASN A 293 10.69 -8.57 -14.58
N ALA A 294 11.51 -9.53 -15.01
CA ALA A 294 11.63 -10.81 -14.33
C ALA A 294 12.18 -10.66 -12.91
N ILE A 295 11.61 -11.42 -11.97
CA ILE A 295 12.10 -11.46 -10.60
C ILE A 295 13.36 -12.32 -10.56
N ASN A 296 14.50 -11.70 -10.21
CA ASN A 296 15.73 -12.43 -9.96
C ASN A 296 15.74 -13.05 -8.55
N TRP A 297 15.34 -14.31 -8.46
CA TRP A 297 15.27 -15.05 -7.19
C TRP A 297 16.63 -15.27 -6.51
N GLN A 298 17.75 -15.11 -7.22
CA GLN A 298 19.09 -15.18 -6.64
C GLN A 298 19.33 -14.06 -5.61
N LEU A 299 18.68 -12.90 -5.78
CA LEU A 299 18.76 -11.78 -4.84
C LEU A 299 18.30 -12.17 -3.44
N LYS A 300 17.36 -13.11 -3.31
CA LYS A 300 16.93 -13.64 -2.01
C LYS A 300 18.09 -14.24 -1.18
N ASN A 301 19.05 -14.88 -1.84
CA ASN A 301 20.23 -15.42 -1.15
C ASN A 301 21.27 -14.33 -0.88
N GLN A 302 21.43 -13.37 -1.79
CA GLN A 302 22.37 -12.26 -1.67
C GLN A 302 21.96 -11.27 -0.57
N HIS A 303 20.64 -11.04 -0.42
CA HIS A 303 20.02 -10.13 0.57
C HIS A 303 19.20 -10.91 1.59
N ARG A 304 19.74 -12.03 2.06
CA ARG A 304 19.07 -12.91 3.01
C ARG A 304 18.66 -12.22 4.31
N ASP A 305 19.47 -11.29 4.76
CA ASP A 305 19.22 -10.49 5.97
C ASP A 305 18.01 -9.55 5.82
N VAL A 306 17.79 -8.98 4.62
CA VAL A 306 16.59 -8.16 4.32
C VAL A 306 15.36 -9.06 4.26
N PHE A 307 15.46 -10.20 3.55
CA PHE A 307 14.37 -11.17 3.46
C PHE A 307 13.92 -11.68 4.84
N ASP A 308 14.86 -12.08 5.67
CA ASP A 308 14.54 -12.61 7.01
C ASP A 308 13.95 -11.52 7.93
N TYR A 309 14.39 -10.27 7.77
CA TYR A 309 13.81 -9.13 8.50
C TYR A 309 12.37 -8.86 8.09
N VAL A 310 12.06 -8.78 6.79
CA VAL A 310 10.69 -8.58 6.28
C VAL A 310 9.79 -9.74 6.67
N LYS A 311 10.28 -10.98 6.58
CA LYS A 311 9.57 -12.16 7.11
C LYS A 311 9.24 -12.00 8.59
N GLY A 312 10.17 -11.45 9.38
CA GLY A 312 9.97 -11.16 10.80
C GLY A 312 8.89 -10.07 11.02
N LEU A 313 8.86 -9.01 10.20
CA LEU A 313 7.82 -7.98 10.27
C LEU A 313 6.42 -8.55 9.95
N ILE A 314 6.32 -9.45 8.97
CA ILE A 314 5.07 -10.16 8.66
C ILE A 314 4.64 -11.01 9.86
N ALA A 315 5.56 -11.74 10.48
CA ALA A 315 5.29 -12.54 11.68
C ALA A 315 4.85 -11.65 12.86
N LEU A 316 5.52 -10.51 13.08
CA LEU A 316 5.16 -9.52 14.09
C LEU A 316 3.71 -9.05 13.90
N ARG A 317 3.37 -8.59 12.69
CA ARG A 317 2.03 -8.09 12.40
C ARG A 317 0.95 -9.18 12.52
N LYS A 318 1.28 -10.43 12.19
CA LYS A 318 0.36 -11.57 12.36
C LYS A 318 0.15 -11.93 13.83
N ALA A 319 1.19 -11.92 14.64
CA ALA A 319 1.13 -12.27 16.05
C ALA A 319 0.49 -11.18 16.93
N HIS A 320 0.67 -9.90 16.56
CA HIS A 320 0.27 -8.75 17.37
C HIS A 320 -0.86 -7.94 16.74
N PRO A 321 -2.11 -8.13 17.22
CA PRO A 321 -3.28 -7.41 16.72
C PRO A 321 -3.24 -5.90 16.99
N ALA A 322 -2.37 -5.40 17.86
CA ALA A 322 -2.09 -3.99 18.06
C ALA A 322 -1.73 -3.25 16.77
N PHE A 323 -1.08 -3.91 15.81
CA PHE A 323 -0.75 -3.34 14.50
C PHE A 323 -1.90 -3.41 13.49
N ARG A 324 -3.07 -3.92 13.89
CA ARG A 324 -4.26 -4.14 13.05
C ARG A 324 -5.53 -3.76 13.81
N LEU A 325 -5.61 -2.51 14.28
CA LEU A 325 -6.74 -2.07 15.11
C LEU A 325 -8.05 -2.09 14.36
N GLY A 326 -8.02 -1.80 13.05
CA GLY A 326 -9.16 -1.92 12.14
C GLY A 326 -10.26 -0.88 12.35
N ASP A 327 -10.11 0.00 13.33
CA ASP A 327 -11.11 0.98 13.76
C ASP A 327 -10.44 2.30 14.15
N ALA A 328 -10.98 3.41 13.65
CA ALA A 328 -10.41 4.74 13.86
C ALA A 328 -10.50 5.21 15.33
N GLU A 329 -11.56 4.84 16.07
CA GLU A 329 -11.67 5.19 17.51
C GLU A 329 -10.62 4.44 18.32
N LYS A 330 -10.39 3.16 18.01
CA LYS A 330 -9.33 2.39 18.67
C LYS A 330 -7.95 3.00 18.42
N ILE A 331 -7.69 3.49 17.18
CA ILE A 331 -6.43 4.18 16.89
C ILE A 331 -6.29 5.43 17.74
N ARG A 332 -7.32 6.25 17.83
CA ARG A 332 -7.33 7.46 18.69
C ARG A 332 -7.12 7.14 20.17
N ALA A 333 -7.65 6.03 20.64
CA ALA A 333 -7.53 5.61 22.03
C ALA A 333 -6.17 5.00 22.39
N HIS A 334 -5.58 4.27 21.48
CA HIS A 334 -4.42 3.42 21.78
C HIS A 334 -3.11 3.85 21.14
N LEU A 335 -3.11 4.58 20.01
CA LEU A 335 -1.89 5.05 19.36
C LEU A 335 -1.55 6.46 19.82
N GLU A 336 -0.35 6.66 20.32
CA GLU A 336 0.19 7.97 20.72
C GLU A 336 1.55 8.19 20.09
N PHE A 337 1.73 9.33 19.44
CA PHE A 337 3.07 9.75 18.99
C PHE A 337 3.85 10.33 20.16
N LEU A 338 5.08 9.84 20.34
CA LEU A 338 6.00 10.32 21.34
C LEU A 338 6.75 11.56 20.81
N HIS A 339 7.18 12.41 21.75
CA HIS A 339 8.08 13.50 21.41
C HIS A 339 9.44 12.96 20.94
N THR A 340 9.98 13.54 19.88
CA THR A 340 11.28 13.17 19.35
C THR A 340 12.23 14.38 19.37
N PRO A 341 13.50 14.20 19.70
CA PRO A 341 14.46 15.30 19.82
C PRO A 341 14.91 15.85 18.45
N ALA A 342 14.48 15.24 17.37
CA ALA A 342 14.84 15.60 16.00
C ALA A 342 13.62 15.51 15.07
N ASP A 343 13.46 16.49 14.21
CA ASP A 343 12.28 16.64 13.33
C ASP A 343 12.16 15.55 12.26
N ASN A 344 13.19 14.78 11.97
CA ASN A 344 13.15 13.67 11.04
C ASN A 344 13.23 12.30 11.72
N VAL A 345 12.71 12.18 12.92
CA VAL A 345 12.53 10.92 13.67
C VAL A 345 11.06 10.74 13.98
N VAL A 346 10.53 9.54 13.86
CA VAL A 346 9.15 9.23 14.22
C VAL A 346 9.14 8.16 15.30
N ALA A 347 8.43 8.42 16.39
CA ALA A 347 8.22 7.47 17.48
C ALA A 347 6.75 7.42 17.86
N PHE A 348 6.21 6.23 18.11
CA PHE A 348 4.85 6.06 18.60
C PHE A 348 4.73 4.86 19.53
N CYS A 349 3.71 4.91 20.38
CA CYS A 349 3.35 3.87 21.34
C CYS A 349 1.93 3.37 21.06
N LEU A 350 1.77 2.05 21.02
CA LEU A 350 0.49 1.36 21.05
C LEU A 350 0.26 0.91 22.51
N LYS A 351 -0.75 1.47 23.19
CA LYS A 351 -0.93 1.38 24.65
C LYS A 351 -2.07 0.46 25.05
N GLY A 352 -1.90 -0.24 26.20
CA GLY A 352 -3.02 -0.84 26.92
C GLY A 352 -3.59 -2.12 26.27
N ARG A 353 -2.76 -2.99 25.70
CA ARG A 353 -3.17 -4.26 25.06
C ARG A 353 -4.24 -4.06 23.97
N PRO A 354 -4.03 -3.17 23.00
CA PRO A 354 -5.07 -2.87 22.03
C PRO A 354 -5.44 -4.13 21.22
N ASN A 355 -6.75 -4.29 20.94
CA ASN A 355 -7.32 -5.50 20.36
C ASN A 355 -6.99 -6.81 21.10
N GLY A 356 -6.72 -6.76 22.42
CA GLY A 356 -6.38 -7.93 23.22
C GLY A 356 -4.97 -8.47 22.96
N ASP A 357 -4.05 -7.62 22.50
CA ASP A 357 -2.66 -8.00 22.28
C ASP A 357 -2.01 -8.59 23.52
N SER A 358 -1.10 -9.55 23.34
CA SER A 358 -0.31 -10.12 24.43
C SER A 358 0.66 -9.10 25.06
N TRP A 359 1.14 -8.13 24.26
CA TRP A 359 1.99 -7.05 24.72
C TRP A 359 1.17 -5.93 25.35
N LEU A 360 1.61 -5.44 26.52
CA LEU A 360 0.93 -4.36 27.23
C LEU A 360 1.04 -3.04 26.47
N ASN A 361 2.26 -2.68 26.15
CA ASN A 361 2.62 -1.50 25.38
C ASN A 361 3.67 -1.87 24.34
N THR A 362 3.55 -1.29 23.14
CA THR A 362 4.54 -1.48 22.07
C THR A 362 5.01 -0.13 21.60
N ILE A 363 6.32 0.11 21.61
CA ILE A 363 6.90 1.35 21.11
C ILE A 363 7.70 1.04 19.85
N VAL A 364 7.46 1.83 18.81
CA VAL A 364 8.18 1.78 17.54
C VAL A 364 8.85 3.13 17.33
N ILE A 365 10.17 3.10 17.03
CA ILE A 365 10.96 4.30 16.74
C ILE A 365 11.64 4.10 15.40
N LEU A 366 11.48 5.05 14.49
CA LEU A 366 12.06 5.07 13.16
C LEU A 366 13.13 6.17 13.10
N ASN A 367 14.40 5.78 12.97
CA ASN A 367 15.53 6.69 12.84
C ASN A 367 16.14 6.62 11.43
N PRO A 368 15.78 7.50 10.50
CA PRO A 368 16.37 7.57 9.16
C PRO A 368 17.70 8.34 9.11
N ARG A 369 18.17 8.89 10.22
CA ARG A 369 19.38 9.71 10.32
C ARG A 369 20.63 8.87 10.13
N THR A 370 21.74 9.54 9.82
CA THR A 370 23.09 8.94 9.78
C THR A 370 23.74 8.82 11.15
N GLU A 371 23.07 9.31 12.19
CA GLU A 371 23.53 9.38 13.56
C GLU A 371 22.54 8.66 14.50
N PRO A 372 22.99 8.12 15.62
CA PRO A 372 22.09 7.58 16.61
C PRO A 372 21.20 8.68 17.20
N VAL A 373 20.03 8.30 17.66
CA VAL A 373 19.11 9.21 18.34
C VAL A 373 18.66 8.61 19.66
N THR A 374 18.58 9.44 20.70
CA THR A 374 17.99 9.08 21.99
C THR A 374 16.58 9.65 22.06
N VAL A 375 15.60 8.81 22.29
CA VAL A 375 14.19 9.19 22.41
C VAL A 375 13.71 8.91 23.82
N ASP A 376 13.04 9.87 24.43
CA ASP A 376 12.40 9.67 25.73
C ASP A 376 11.17 8.77 25.58
N ILE A 377 11.10 7.76 26.41
CA ILE A 377 10.01 6.77 26.46
C ILE A 377 9.43 6.71 27.87
N PRO A 378 8.21 6.21 28.07
CA PRO A 378 7.72 5.95 29.43
C PRO A 378 8.67 5.09 30.23
N ASN A 379 8.90 5.43 31.50
CA ASN A 379 9.82 4.66 32.35
C ASN A 379 9.31 3.22 32.51
N GLY A 380 10.18 2.25 32.30
CA GLY A 380 9.78 0.86 32.34
C GLY A 380 10.87 -0.15 32.06
N LYS A 381 10.44 -1.41 31.98
CA LYS A 381 11.23 -2.56 31.58
C LYS A 381 10.67 -3.09 30.26
N TYR A 382 11.48 -3.12 29.24
CA TYR A 382 11.06 -3.46 27.88
C TYR A 382 11.88 -4.62 27.34
N TRP A 383 11.23 -5.48 26.55
CA TRP A 383 11.87 -6.46 25.70
C TRP A 383 12.10 -5.86 24.32
N ILE A 384 13.23 -6.17 23.70
CA ILE A 384 13.58 -5.67 22.36
C ILE A 384 13.19 -6.75 21.35
N ALA A 385 12.16 -6.46 20.56
CA ALA A 385 11.69 -7.33 19.47
C ALA A 385 12.45 -7.09 18.16
N ALA A 386 12.78 -5.82 17.85
CA ALA A 386 13.57 -5.48 16.67
C ALA A 386 14.57 -4.36 16.99
N ARG A 387 15.81 -4.53 16.49
CA ARG A 387 16.91 -3.56 16.65
C ARG A 387 17.96 -3.81 15.56
N ASP A 388 18.55 -2.73 15.03
CA ASP A 388 19.71 -2.78 14.13
C ASP A 388 19.50 -3.70 12.91
N GLY A 389 18.30 -3.63 12.32
CA GLY A 389 17.93 -4.45 11.17
C GLY A 389 17.80 -5.95 11.46
N LYS A 390 17.64 -6.34 12.72
CA LYS A 390 17.32 -7.70 13.18
C LYS A 390 15.97 -7.70 13.88
N ILE A 391 15.27 -8.83 13.83
CA ILE A 391 14.01 -9.07 14.52
C ILE A 391 13.98 -10.48 15.08
N ASP A 392 13.60 -10.61 16.35
CA ASP A 392 13.40 -11.89 17.02
C ASP A 392 12.22 -11.77 17.99
N LEU A 393 11.13 -12.48 17.66
CA LEU A 393 9.88 -12.46 18.44
C LEU A 393 9.80 -13.58 19.47
N VAL A 394 10.78 -14.51 19.49
CA VAL A 394 10.79 -15.68 20.35
C VAL A 394 11.70 -15.47 21.54
N LEU A 395 12.96 -15.18 21.29
CA LEU A 395 13.97 -14.99 22.35
C LEU A 395 14.17 -13.50 22.68
N GLY A 396 13.78 -12.60 21.75
CA GLY A 396 14.08 -11.18 21.83
C GLY A 396 15.56 -10.88 21.57
N LEU A 397 15.86 -9.59 21.42
CA LEU A 397 17.21 -9.07 21.17
C LEU A 397 17.81 -8.40 22.43
N GLY A 398 17.32 -8.76 23.61
CA GLY A 398 17.73 -8.19 24.89
C GLY A 398 16.64 -7.35 25.55
N ASN A 399 17.06 -6.60 26.56
CA ASN A 399 16.18 -5.79 27.39
C ASN A 399 16.64 -4.32 27.42
N LEU A 400 15.69 -3.42 27.65
CA LEU A 400 15.92 -2.02 27.93
C LEU A 400 15.21 -1.67 29.25
N VAL A 401 15.90 -0.98 30.14
CA VAL A 401 15.33 -0.52 31.43
C VAL A 401 15.56 0.97 31.53
N GLY A 402 14.53 1.71 31.89
CA GLY A 402 14.61 3.16 32.06
C GLY A 402 13.57 3.91 31.24
N ASN A 403 13.88 5.16 30.98
CA ASN A 403 13.00 6.12 30.29
C ASN A 403 13.62 6.66 28.99
N GLN A 404 14.68 6.07 28.50
CA GLN A 404 15.33 6.48 27.25
C GLN A 404 15.66 5.27 26.37
N ALA A 405 15.46 5.43 25.07
CA ALA A 405 15.79 4.45 24.05
C ALA A 405 16.78 5.04 23.05
N VAL A 406 17.94 4.40 22.88
CA VAL A 406 18.91 4.76 21.85
C VAL A 406 18.67 3.91 20.61
N VAL A 407 18.49 4.59 19.46
CA VAL A 407 18.24 3.97 18.18
C VAL A 407 19.39 4.27 17.22
N SER A 408 19.99 3.23 16.69
CA SER A 408 21.13 3.33 15.76
C SER A 408 20.76 4.07 14.47
N PRO A 409 21.76 4.57 13.72
CA PRO A 409 21.54 5.20 12.42
C PRO A 409 20.81 4.25 11.43
N ARG A 410 19.99 4.83 10.54
CA ARG A 410 19.33 4.10 9.45
C ARG A 410 18.60 2.84 9.92
N SER A 411 17.95 2.89 11.09
CA SER A 411 17.32 1.71 11.68
C SER A 411 16.00 2.01 12.38
N ALA A 412 15.28 0.95 12.71
CA ALA A 412 14.11 0.97 13.56
C ALA A 412 14.39 0.21 14.87
N LEU A 413 13.73 0.64 15.94
CA LEU A 413 13.64 -0.05 17.21
C LEU A 413 12.19 -0.39 17.51
N ILE A 414 11.91 -1.66 17.84
CA ILE A 414 10.60 -2.12 18.35
C ILE A 414 10.82 -2.75 19.71
N ILE A 415 10.18 -2.15 20.73
CA ILE A 415 10.24 -2.63 22.12
C ILE A 415 8.84 -2.80 22.68
N HIS A 416 8.69 -3.68 23.65
CA HIS A 416 7.40 -3.96 24.27
C HIS A 416 7.49 -4.31 25.76
N GLN A 417 6.35 -4.20 26.46
CA GLN A 417 6.14 -4.65 27.83
C GLN A 417 5.16 -5.82 27.89
#